data_5978f06a6e2d936013a7b2a50dc37d73
#
_entry.id   5978f06a6e2d936013a7b2a50dc37d73
#
_cell.length_a   1.000
_cell.length_b   1.000
_cell.length_c   1.000
_cell.angle_alpha   90.00
_cell.angle_beta   90.00
_cell.angle_gamma   90.00
#
_symmetry.space_group_name_H-M   'P 1'
#
loop_
_entity.id
_entity.type
_entity.pdbx_description
1 polymer ?
#
loop_
_entity_poly.entity_id
_entity_poly.type
_entity_poly.pdbx_seq_one_letter_code
_entity_poly.pdbx_strand_id
1 'polypeptide(L)'
;MFAQWKIIAVTLSAAILLCMSPAMVSAQEHGHSHGHAHDMEKPVQLTLNDGKKWTTDSSLRQGMSRIRDALNAELPAIHSGKAAAEQYQALAQKVNGQLAFMVKNCKLEPKADAVLHLILADIIAGADIMQAQHGGEAHRGAVKIVHALENYASYFDHPGWQGMK
;
A
#
# COMPACT_ATOMS: atom_id res chain seq x y z
N MET A 1 48.98 16.61 12.97
CA MET A 1 48.84 15.89 14.25
C MET A 1 48.07 14.61 13.96
N PHE A 2 48.77 13.48 13.93
CA PHE A 2 48.22 12.17 13.63
C PHE A 2 47.84 11.51 14.96
N ALA A 3 46.56 11.15 15.12
CA ALA A 3 46.11 10.32 16.23
C ALA A 3 45.88 8.89 15.75
N GLN A 4 46.73 8.01 16.13
CA GLN A 4 46.72 6.57 15.92
C GLN A 4 45.68 5.93 16.85
N TRP A 5 44.71 5.19 16.32
CA TRP A 5 43.82 4.37 17.13
C TRP A 5 44.24 2.90 17.03
N LYS A 6 44.64 2.38 18.18
CA LYS A 6 45.19 1.03 18.38
C LYS A 6 44.07 -0.04 18.26
N ILE A 7 44.41 -1.05 17.49
CA ILE A 7 43.69 -2.30 17.36
C ILE A 7 43.95 -3.13 18.63
N ILE A 8 42.89 -3.57 19.30
CA ILE A 8 42.99 -4.60 20.36
C ILE A 8 42.33 -5.87 19.82
N ALA A 9 43.18 -6.84 19.50
CA ALA A 9 42.81 -8.20 19.26
C ALA A 9 42.73 -8.94 20.60
N VAL A 10 41.60 -9.55 20.89
CA VAL A 10 41.45 -10.52 21.98
C VAL A 10 40.98 -11.84 21.41
N THR A 11 41.93 -12.77 21.32
CA THR A 11 41.70 -14.19 21.07
C THR A 11 41.37 -14.87 22.39
N LEU A 12 40.28 -15.59 22.49
CA LEU A 12 40.10 -16.61 23.54
C LEU A 12 39.47 -17.85 22.93
N SER A 13 40.32 -18.87 22.80
CA SER A 13 39.99 -20.25 22.50
C SER A 13 39.56 -20.94 23.79
N ALA A 14 38.47 -21.66 23.77
CA ALA A 14 38.22 -22.74 24.74
C ALA A 14 37.34 -23.80 24.08
N ALA A 15 37.95 -24.94 23.84
CA ALA A 15 37.34 -26.21 23.49
C ALA A 15 36.80 -26.89 24.75
N ILE A 16 35.57 -27.40 24.72
CA ILE A 16 35.11 -28.43 25.69
C ILE A 16 34.30 -29.51 24.95
N LEU A 17 34.72 -30.71 25.23
CA LEU A 17 34.34 -32.05 24.76
C LEU A 17 32.87 -32.44 24.97
N LEU A 18 32.46 -33.27 24.02
CA LEU A 18 31.54 -34.43 24.06
C LEU A 18 30.79 -34.73 25.35
N CYS A 19 29.46 -34.93 25.22
CA CYS A 19 28.73 -36.05 25.80
C CYS A 19 27.55 -36.42 24.87
N MET A 20 27.70 -37.55 24.15
CA MET A 20 26.63 -38.27 23.47
C MET A 20 25.77 -38.99 24.53
N SER A 21 24.46 -38.80 24.45
CA SER A 21 23.48 -39.76 24.97
C SER A 21 22.24 -39.77 24.09
N PRO A 22 21.85 -40.87 23.47
CA PRO A 22 20.58 -40.98 22.77
C PRO A 22 19.48 -41.35 23.77
N ALA A 23 18.62 -40.44 24.13
CA ALA A 23 17.36 -40.75 24.78
C ALA A 23 16.31 -40.90 23.69
N MET A 24 15.88 -42.14 23.44
CA MET A 24 14.66 -42.44 22.70
C MET A 24 13.47 -41.94 23.51
N VAL A 25 12.84 -40.89 23.08
CA VAL A 25 11.53 -40.47 23.54
C VAL A 25 10.51 -40.88 22.48
N SER A 26 9.69 -41.86 22.83
CA SER A 26 8.48 -42.22 22.08
C SER A 26 7.54 -41.04 22.03
N ALA A 27 7.37 -40.46 20.84
CA ALA A 27 6.33 -39.48 20.61
C ALA A 27 4.98 -40.17 20.52
N GLN A 28 4.13 -40.00 21.56
CA GLN A 28 2.71 -40.29 21.48
C GLN A 28 2.06 -39.24 20.53
N GLU A 29 1.62 -39.71 19.38
CA GLU A 29 0.73 -38.98 18.50
C GLU A 29 -0.62 -38.75 19.18
N HIS A 30 -0.80 -37.59 19.79
CA HIS A 30 -2.14 -37.06 20.04
C HIS A 30 -2.58 -36.34 18.79
N GLY A 31 -3.27 -37.06 17.92
CA GLY A 31 -3.99 -36.50 16.78
C GLY A 31 -5.14 -35.62 17.25
N HIS A 32 -4.87 -34.35 17.50
CA HIS A 32 -5.90 -33.33 17.51
C HIS A 32 -6.03 -32.78 16.08
N SER A 33 -6.85 -33.49 15.31
CA SER A 33 -7.36 -32.95 14.04
C SER A 33 -8.31 -31.81 14.36
N HIS A 34 -7.77 -30.61 14.58
CA HIS A 34 -8.54 -29.39 14.42
C HIS A 34 -8.62 -29.10 12.93
N GLY A 35 -9.63 -29.67 12.29
CA GLY A 35 -10.05 -29.26 10.95
C GLY A 35 -10.57 -27.83 11.02
N HIS A 36 -9.66 -26.86 11.00
CA HIS A 36 -10.02 -25.53 10.54
C HIS A 36 -10.15 -25.65 9.03
N ALA A 37 -11.39 -25.88 8.59
CA ALA A 37 -11.78 -25.53 7.23
C ALA A 37 -11.53 -24.02 7.14
N HIS A 38 -10.34 -23.64 6.68
CA HIS A 38 -10.16 -22.33 6.10
C HIS A 38 -11.03 -22.35 4.85
N ASP A 39 -12.24 -21.84 4.97
CA ASP A 39 -12.94 -21.30 3.81
C ASP A 39 -11.90 -20.38 3.15
N MET A 40 -11.36 -20.84 2.05
CA MET A 40 -10.47 -20.03 1.23
C MET A 40 -11.39 -18.97 0.64
N GLU A 41 -11.57 -17.90 1.41
CA GLU A 41 -12.27 -16.71 0.98
C GLU A 41 -11.59 -16.29 -0.34
N LYS A 42 -12.37 -16.33 -1.42
CA LYS A 42 -11.84 -15.96 -2.75
C LYS A 42 -11.20 -14.59 -2.63
N PRO A 43 -10.00 -14.37 -3.19
CA PRO A 43 -9.35 -13.07 -3.12
C PRO A 43 -10.32 -12.00 -3.60
N VAL A 44 -10.45 -10.93 -2.83
CA VAL A 44 -11.28 -9.78 -3.18
C VAL A 44 -10.81 -9.25 -4.52
N GLN A 45 -11.75 -9.04 -5.43
CA GLN A 45 -11.49 -8.52 -6.78
C GLN A 45 -12.32 -7.26 -7.00
N LEU A 46 -11.88 -6.44 -7.94
CA LEU A 46 -12.68 -5.30 -8.40
C LEU A 46 -13.92 -5.82 -9.11
N THR A 47 -15.07 -5.70 -8.47
CA THR A 47 -16.36 -6.19 -8.95
C THR A 47 -17.43 -5.12 -8.78
N LEU A 48 -18.42 -5.13 -9.65
CA LEU A 48 -19.63 -4.34 -9.52
C LEU A 48 -20.61 -4.99 -8.53
N ASN A 49 -21.49 -4.20 -7.96
CA ASN A 49 -22.59 -4.66 -7.12
C ASN A 49 -23.75 -5.11 -8.02
N ASP A 50 -23.81 -6.40 -8.35
CA ASP A 50 -24.83 -6.95 -9.25
C ASP A 50 -24.98 -6.14 -10.56
N GLY A 51 -23.83 -5.82 -11.17
CA GLY A 51 -23.74 -5.05 -12.40
C GLY A 51 -23.91 -3.53 -12.25
N LYS A 52 -24.07 -3.03 -11.03
CA LYS A 52 -24.17 -1.59 -10.72
C LYS A 52 -22.91 -1.12 -9.98
N LYS A 53 -22.61 0.17 -10.08
CA LYS A 53 -21.55 0.78 -9.27
C LYS A 53 -21.92 0.78 -7.79
N TRP A 54 -20.89 0.66 -6.94
CA TRP A 54 -21.03 0.79 -5.50
C TRP A 54 -21.39 2.22 -5.09
N THR A 55 -22.28 2.37 -4.13
CA THR A 55 -22.65 3.68 -3.59
C THR A 55 -21.49 4.28 -2.80
N THR A 56 -21.41 5.60 -2.82
CA THR A 56 -20.35 6.36 -2.13
C THR A 56 -20.94 7.24 -1.04
N ASP A 57 -20.23 7.43 0.05
CA ASP A 57 -20.54 8.48 1.03
C ASP A 57 -19.87 9.83 0.68
N SER A 58 -20.21 10.86 1.43
CA SER A 58 -19.66 12.21 1.22
C SER A 58 -18.15 12.28 1.48
N SER A 59 -17.64 11.53 2.45
CA SER A 59 -16.23 11.51 2.81
C SER A 59 -15.37 10.88 1.72
N LEU A 60 -15.84 9.75 1.18
CA LEU A 60 -15.18 9.10 0.03
C LEU A 60 -15.14 10.03 -1.19
N ARG A 61 -16.29 10.63 -1.54
CA ARG A 61 -16.36 11.57 -2.67
C ARG A 61 -15.42 12.76 -2.49
N GLN A 62 -15.39 13.34 -1.29
CA GLN A 62 -14.51 14.46 -0.99
C GLN A 62 -13.03 14.08 -1.10
N GLY A 63 -12.62 12.96 -0.52
CA GLY A 63 -11.23 12.49 -0.56
C GLY A 63 -10.77 12.21 -1.98
N MET A 64 -11.55 11.43 -2.74
CA MET A 64 -11.23 11.09 -4.13
C MET A 64 -11.20 12.30 -5.05
N SER A 65 -12.15 13.25 -4.90
CA SER A 65 -12.12 14.50 -5.68
C SER A 65 -10.85 15.31 -5.41
N ARG A 66 -10.42 15.43 -4.14
CA ARG A 66 -9.21 16.16 -3.79
C ARG A 66 -7.93 15.49 -4.30
N ILE A 67 -7.87 14.15 -4.31
CA ILE A 67 -6.75 13.41 -4.92
C ILE A 67 -6.70 13.69 -6.42
N ARG A 68 -7.83 13.56 -7.13
CA ARG A 68 -7.93 13.87 -8.55
C ARG A 68 -7.49 15.31 -8.86
N ASP A 69 -7.99 16.28 -8.10
CA ASP A 69 -7.69 17.69 -8.34
C ASP A 69 -6.21 18.00 -8.09
N ALA A 70 -5.61 17.37 -7.08
CA ALA A 70 -4.18 17.50 -6.81
C ALA A 70 -3.33 16.93 -7.96
N LEU A 71 -3.70 15.78 -8.51
CA LEU A 71 -3.02 15.22 -9.68
C LEU A 71 -3.22 16.10 -10.93
N ASN A 72 -4.45 16.51 -11.23
CA ASN A 72 -4.75 17.35 -12.38
C ASN A 72 -3.94 18.66 -12.38
N ALA A 73 -3.66 19.24 -11.22
CA ALA A 73 -2.84 20.44 -11.10
C ALA A 73 -1.37 20.21 -11.53
N GLU A 74 -0.86 18.99 -11.31
CA GLU A 74 0.54 18.66 -11.61
C GLU A 74 0.72 17.95 -12.98
N LEU A 75 -0.37 17.48 -13.61
CA LEU A 75 -0.31 16.73 -14.87
C LEU A 75 0.49 17.45 -16.00
N PRO A 76 0.37 18.77 -16.22
CA PRO A 76 1.16 19.42 -17.27
C PRO A 76 2.67 19.31 -17.04
N ALA A 77 3.13 19.43 -15.79
CA ALA A 77 4.54 19.27 -15.46
C ALA A 77 4.99 17.79 -15.54
N ILE A 78 4.13 16.88 -15.11
CA ILE A 78 4.37 15.44 -15.17
C ILE A 78 4.48 14.95 -16.61
N HIS A 79 3.52 15.30 -17.48
CA HIS A 79 3.48 14.89 -18.88
C HIS A 79 4.65 15.48 -19.70
N SER A 80 5.08 16.70 -19.38
CA SER A 80 6.23 17.30 -20.05
C SER A 80 7.59 16.79 -19.53
N GLY A 81 7.59 15.92 -18.54
CA GLY A 81 8.81 15.41 -17.88
C GLY A 81 9.56 16.50 -17.09
N LYS A 82 8.92 17.61 -16.76
CA LYS A 82 9.51 18.76 -16.05
C LYS A 82 9.21 18.78 -14.55
N ALA A 83 8.39 17.85 -14.07
CA ALA A 83 8.09 17.78 -12.65
C ALA A 83 9.35 17.42 -11.85
N ALA A 84 9.72 18.26 -10.88
CA ALA A 84 10.83 18.03 -9.98
C ALA A 84 10.50 16.99 -8.90
N ALA A 85 11.51 16.42 -8.27
CA ALA A 85 11.33 15.43 -7.20
C ALA A 85 10.47 15.98 -6.05
N GLU A 86 10.70 17.23 -5.68
CA GLU A 86 9.96 17.91 -4.61
C GLU A 86 8.47 18.08 -4.94
N GLN A 87 8.12 18.22 -6.22
CA GLN A 87 6.72 18.29 -6.65
C GLN A 87 6.02 16.94 -6.49
N TYR A 88 6.69 15.82 -6.86
CA TYR A 88 6.17 14.48 -6.61
C TYR A 88 6.00 14.20 -5.12
N GLN A 89 6.97 14.59 -4.29
CA GLN A 89 6.89 14.42 -2.83
C GLN A 89 5.74 15.25 -2.23
N ALA A 90 5.57 16.49 -2.65
CA ALA A 90 4.47 17.34 -2.21
C ALA A 90 3.11 16.79 -2.65
N LEU A 91 3.02 16.26 -3.89
CA LEU A 91 1.82 15.59 -4.38
C LEU A 91 1.49 14.35 -3.56
N ALA A 92 2.48 13.50 -3.27
CA ALA A 92 2.30 12.31 -2.44
C ALA A 92 1.81 12.66 -1.02
N GLN A 93 2.33 13.73 -0.43
CA GLN A 93 1.86 14.21 0.87
C GLN A 93 0.39 14.64 0.82
N LYS A 94 -0.03 15.36 -0.23
CA LYS A 94 -1.44 15.73 -0.42
C LYS A 94 -2.33 14.49 -0.55
N VAL A 95 -1.90 13.50 -1.32
CA VAL A 95 -2.60 12.21 -1.49
C VAL A 95 -2.74 11.49 -0.15
N ASN A 96 -1.65 11.33 0.59
CA ASN A 96 -1.63 10.67 1.89
C ASN A 96 -2.55 11.36 2.92
N GLY A 97 -2.63 12.68 2.90
CA GLY A 97 -3.56 13.43 3.72
C GLY A 97 -5.03 13.10 3.42
N GLN A 98 -5.37 12.88 2.14
CA GLN A 98 -6.74 12.48 1.77
C GLN A 98 -7.01 11.00 2.08
N LEU A 99 -6.03 10.12 1.93
CA LEU A 99 -6.14 8.72 2.36
C LEU A 99 -6.45 8.64 3.87
N ALA A 100 -5.68 9.35 4.69
CA ALA A 100 -5.91 9.41 6.13
C ALA A 100 -7.30 9.98 6.48
N PHE A 101 -7.75 11.00 5.74
CA PHE A 101 -9.11 11.55 5.90
C PHE A 101 -10.18 10.51 5.59
N MET A 102 -10.05 9.78 4.47
CA MET A 102 -11.02 8.76 4.08
C MET A 102 -11.05 7.60 5.08
N VAL A 103 -9.90 7.06 5.47
CA VAL A 103 -9.81 5.98 6.46
C VAL A 103 -10.50 6.35 7.77
N LYS A 104 -10.43 7.61 8.19
CA LYS A 104 -11.06 8.07 9.44
C LYS A 104 -12.56 8.28 9.32
N ASN A 105 -13.07 8.69 8.16
CA ASN A 105 -14.41 9.27 8.03
C ASN A 105 -15.36 8.49 7.12
N CYS A 106 -14.85 7.63 6.20
CA CYS A 106 -15.72 6.84 5.32
C CYS A 106 -16.52 5.81 6.10
N LYS A 107 -17.77 5.62 5.66
CA LYS A 107 -18.70 4.62 6.20
C LYS A 107 -19.42 3.98 5.04
N LEU A 108 -18.83 2.93 4.50
CA LEU A 108 -19.40 2.16 3.41
C LEU A 108 -19.96 0.84 3.92
N GLU A 109 -20.80 0.20 3.11
CA GLU A 109 -21.17 -1.19 3.38
C GLU A 109 -19.93 -2.11 3.22
N PRO A 110 -19.86 -3.26 3.94
CA PRO A 110 -18.63 -4.07 3.98
C PRO A 110 -18.13 -4.54 2.61
N LYS A 111 -19.02 -4.86 1.65
CA LYS A 111 -18.64 -5.29 0.31
C LYS A 111 -18.06 -4.15 -0.52
N ALA A 112 -18.68 -2.96 -0.46
CA ALA A 112 -18.15 -1.76 -1.11
C ALA A 112 -16.80 -1.36 -0.54
N ASP A 113 -16.66 -1.44 0.78
CA ASP A 113 -15.42 -1.15 1.51
C ASP A 113 -14.28 -2.09 1.09
N ALA A 114 -14.54 -3.39 0.99
CA ALA A 114 -13.56 -4.36 0.52
C ALA A 114 -13.07 -4.07 -0.91
N VAL A 115 -13.96 -3.68 -1.83
CA VAL A 115 -13.59 -3.27 -3.19
C VAL A 115 -12.81 -1.96 -3.18
N LEU A 116 -13.21 -0.99 -2.33
CA LEU A 116 -12.49 0.28 -2.18
C LEU A 116 -11.04 0.06 -1.72
N HIS A 117 -10.82 -0.84 -0.77
CA HIS A 117 -9.47 -1.13 -0.24
C HIS A 117 -8.47 -1.54 -1.33
N LEU A 118 -8.90 -2.24 -2.39
CA LEU A 118 -8.03 -2.57 -3.53
C LEU A 118 -7.57 -1.30 -4.27
N ILE A 119 -8.49 -0.36 -4.47
CA ILE A 119 -8.19 0.91 -5.13
C ILE A 119 -7.29 1.78 -4.25
N LEU A 120 -7.58 1.85 -2.95
CA LEU A 120 -6.74 2.60 -2.01
C LEU A 120 -5.32 2.01 -1.91
N ALA A 121 -5.17 0.68 -1.98
CA ALA A 121 -3.85 0.04 -2.00
C ALA A 121 -3.01 0.49 -3.20
N ASP A 122 -3.61 0.63 -4.38
CA ASP A 122 -2.91 1.16 -5.57
C ASP A 122 -2.56 2.63 -5.43
N ILE A 123 -3.44 3.45 -4.83
CA ILE A 123 -3.17 4.86 -4.55
C ILE A 123 -2.02 4.99 -3.54
N ILE A 124 -2.03 4.20 -2.46
CA ILE A 124 -0.95 4.16 -1.46
C ILE A 124 0.37 3.80 -2.11
N ALA A 125 0.41 2.69 -2.86
CA ALA A 125 1.63 2.26 -3.55
C ALA A 125 2.16 3.32 -4.52
N GLY A 126 1.29 4.03 -5.24
CA GLY A 126 1.68 5.14 -6.10
C GLY A 126 2.27 6.33 -5.31
N ALA A 127 1.66 6.68 -4.18
CA ALA A 127 2.16 7.74 -3.30
C ALA A 127 3.53 7.38 -2.69
N ASP A 128 3.71 6.13 -2.25
CA ASP A 128 4.98 5.65 -1.70
C ASP A 128 6.11 5.71 -2.75
N ILE A 129 5.82 5.33 -4.00
CA ILE A 129 6.77 5.45 -5.10
C ILE A 129 7.15 6.92 -5.34
N MET A 130 6.19 7.85 -5.33
CA MET A 130 6.47 9.27 -5.49
C MET A 130 7.29 9.86 -4.35
N GLN A 131 7.14 9.34 -3.12
CA GLN A 131 7.92 9.80 -1.96
C GLN A 131 9.36 9.27 -1.96
N ALA A 132 9.54 8.00 -2.34
CA ALA A 132 10.81 7.30 -2.21
C ALA A 132 11.74 7.47 -3.41
N GLN A 133 11.21 7.84 -4.58
CA GLN A 133 11.93 7.78 -5.85
C GLN A 133 12.01 9.15 -6.54
N HIS A 134 12.90 9.22 -7.54
CA HIS A 134 13.14 10.42 -8.34
C HIS A 134 12.95 10.12 -9.83
N GLY A 135 12.71 11.16 -10.62
CA GLY A 135 12.64 11.06 -12.08
C GLY A 135 11.56 10.10 -12.58
N GLY A 136 11.93 9.19 -13.48
CA GLY A 136 10.99 8.27 -14.13
C GLY A 136 10.24 7.33 -13.19
N GLU A 137 10.84 6.95 -12.06
CA GLU A 137 10.17 6.13 -11.05
C GLU A 137 9.04 6.91 -10.37
N ALA A 138 9.28 8.17 -9.95
CA ALA A 138 8.25 9.00 -9.36
C ALA A 138 7.09 9.25 -10.35
N HIS A 139 7.39 9.41 -11.66
CA HIS A 139 6.38 9.48 -12.71
C HIS A 139 5.48 8.24 -12.72
N ARG A 140 6.06 7.02 -12.63
CA ARG A 140 5.28 5.78 -12.56
C ARG A 140 4.36 5.72 -11.35
N GLY A 141 4.78 6.28 -10.22
CA GLY A 141 3.93 6.43 -9.04
C GLY A 141 2.69 7.27 -9.33
N ALA A 142 2.85 8.42 -9.99
CA ALA A 142 1.72 9.27 -10.38
C ALA A 142 0.78 8.56 -11.38
N VAL A 143 1.33 7.88 -12.40
CA VAL A 143 0.54 7.09 -13.37
C VAL A 143 -0.26 5.99 -12.67
N LYS A 144 0.33 5.32 -11.66
CA LYS A 144 -0.38 4.29 -10.88
C LYS A 144 -1.61 4.88 -10.17
N ILE A 145 -1.50 6.08 -9.61
CA ILE A 145 -2.66 6.74 -8.98
C ILE A 145 -3.71 7.13 -10.02
N VAL A 146 -3.31 7.61 -11.21
CA VAL A 146 -4.26 7.89 -12.30
C VAL A 146 -5.10 6.67 -12.62
N HIS A 147 -4.47 5.50 -12.84
CA HIS A 147 -5.19 4.25 -13.10
C HIS A 147 -6.08 3.82 -11.92
N ALA A 148 -5.66 4.03 -10.70
CA ALA A 148 -6.51 3.76 -9.53
C ALA A 148 -7.76 4.65 -9.50
N LEU A 149 -7.65 5.93 -9.90
CA LEU A 149 -8.79 6.83 -10.01
C LEU A 149 -9.73 6.47 -11.17
N GLU A 150 -9.20 5.91 -12.28
CA GLU A 150 -10.01 5.35 -13.37
C GLU A 150 -10.79 4.11 -12.91
N ASN A 151 -10.14 3.24 -12.14
CA ASN A 151 -10.81 2.11 -11.48
C ASN A 151 -11.90 2.60 -10.53
N TYR A 152 -11.63 3.59 -9.70
CA TYR A 152 -12.65 4.19 -8.85
C TYR A 152 -13.86 4.67 -9.65
N ALA A 153 -13.65 5.40 -10.73
CA ALA A 153 -14.72 5.88 -11.60
C ALA A 153 -15.53 4.74 -12.24
N SER A 154 -14.90 3.59 -12.47
CA SER A 154 -15.55 2.42 -13.09
C SER A 154 -16.43 1.65 -12.11
N TYR A 155 -16.02 1.56 -10.85
CA TYR A 155 -16.68 0.71 -9.86
C TYR A 155 -17.54 1.46 -8.84
N PHE A 156 -17.35 2.76 -8.67
CA PHE A 156 -18.07 3.56 -7.68
C PHE A 156 -18.95 4.63 -8.31
N ASP A 157 -20.17 4.79 -7.78
CA ASP A 157 -21.08 5.85 -8.17
C ASP A 157 -20.73 7.15 -7.43
N HIS A 158 -20.14 8.08 -8.16
CA HIS A 158 -19.77 9.38 -7.65
C HIS A 158 -20.44 10.47 -8.48
N PRO A 159 -21.62 10.95 -8.07
CA PRO A 159 -22.31 12.02 -8.79
C PRO A 159 -21.43 13.25 -9.02
N GLY A 160 -21.35 13.68 -10.28
CA GLY A 160 -20.51 14.83 -10.66
C GLY A 160 -19.02 14.52 -10.82
N TRP A 161 -18.62 13.23 -10.77
CA TRP A 161 -17.23 12.86 -11.04
C TRP A 161 -16.80 13.31 -12.44
N GLN A 162 -15.72 14.04 -12.48
CA GLN A 162 -15.02 14.38 -13.72
C GLN A 162 -13.73 13.57 -13.77
N GLY A 163 -13.47 12.91 -14.89
CA GLY A 163 -12.25 12.14 -15.08
C GLY A 163 -10.98 13.00 -14.97
N MET A 164 -9.84 12.33 -15.18
CA MET A 164 -8.55 13.02 -15.33
C MET A 164 -8.57 13.86 -16.58
N LYS A 165 -7.87 15.03 -16.55
CA LYS A 165 -7.81 15.99 -17.64
C LYS A 165 -6.65 15.70 -18.58
#